data_9bb383b05eab6fcc4dbbeae8994a2523
#
_entry.id   9bb383b05eab6fcc4dbbeae8994a2523
#
_cell.length_a   1.000
_cell.length_b   1.000
_cell.length_c   1.000
_cell.angle_alpha   90.00
_cell.angle_beta   90.00
_cell.angle_gamma   90.00
#
_symmetry.space_group_name_H-M   'P 1'
#
loop_
_entity.id
_entity.type
_entity.pdbx_description
1 polymer ?
#
loop_
_entity_poly.entity_id
_entity_poly.type
_entity_poly.pdbx_seq_one_letter_code
_entity_poly.pdbx_strand_id
1 'polypeptide(L)'
;MGKCFDLQQQVNAASPAERLVAKLKERGLTCVTAESCTGGGVGSAITAVPGSSAVFLGGVISYANEVKRDVLGVPQEILDTHGAVSSECAERMAAGARNLLKADLAVSLTGIAGPDGGSAEKPVGLVWFGLATKDGVHTEKKVFSGDRASVRAQAVTHALGLLLSAASSSPSSTAVRDVRGLA
;
A
#
# COMPACT_ATOMS: atom_id res chain seq x y z
N MET A 1 29.66 -38.77 16.55
CA MET A 1 29.98 -37.55 15.83
C MET A 1 28.67 -36.93 15.33
N GLY A 2 28.08 -36.05 16.16
CA GLY A 2 26.82 -35.40 15.84
C GLY A 2 27.05 -34.22 14.91
N LYS A 3 26.33 -34.18 13.81
CA LYS A 3 26.29 -33.01 12.94
C LYS A 3 25.50 -31.91 13.68
N CYS A 4 26.19 -30.88 14.18
CA CYS A 4 25.55 -29.65 14.55
C CYS A 4 24.85 -29.11 13.30
N PHE A 5 23.52 -29.07 13.34
CA PHE A 5 22.73 -28.35 12.35
C PHE A 5 23.02 -26.86 12.56
N ASP A 6 23.69 -26.29 11.58
CA ASP A 6 24.01 -24.88 11.53
C ASP A 6 22.72 -24.07 11.25
N LEU A 7 22.05 -23.65 12.34
CA LEU A 7 20.88 -22.80 12.33
C LEU A 7 21.19 -21.33 11.96
N GLN A 8 22.43 -21.04 11.60
CA GLN A 8 22.93 -19.67 11.35
C GLN A 8 22.96 -19.23 9.89
N GLN A 9 22.43 -20.06 8.95
CA GLN A 9 22.38 -19.69 7.53
C GLN A 9 20.97 -19.32 7.02
N GLN A 10 20.02 -18.95 7.86
CA GLN A 10 18.93 -18.07 7.41
C GLN A 10 19.47 -16.65 7.38
N VAL A 11 20.30 -16.38 6.38
CA VAL A 11 20.71 -15.02 6.02
C VAL A 11 19.44 -14.20 5.85
N ASN A 12 19.24 -13.23 6.74
CA ASN A 12 18.19 -12.24 6.77
C ASN A 12 18.04 -11.58 5.40
N ALA A 13 17.22 -12.14 4.53
CA ALA A 13 16.76 -11.42 3.35
C ALA A 13 15.91 -10.25 3.88
N ALA A 14 16.34 -9.01 3.60
CA ALA A 14 15.63 -7.81 4.02
C ALA A 14 14.15 -7.91 3.65
N SER A 15 13.26 -7.60 4.60
CA SER A 15 11.82 -7.65 4.40
C SER A 15 11.40 -6.73 3.25
N PRO A 16 10.23 -6.95 2.62
CA PRO A 16 9.72 -6.04 1.59
C PRO A 16 9.68 -4.56 2.04
N ALA A 17 9.35 -4.31 3.30
CA ALA A 17 9.32 -2.96 3.87
C ALA A 17 10.71 -2.35 4.01
N GLU A 18 11.70 -3.11 4.48
CA GLU A 18 13.09 -2.65 4.58
C GLU A 18 13.66 -2.31 3.20
N ARG A 19 13.42 -3.17 2.21
CA ARG A 19 13.82 -2.93 0.82
C ARG A 19 13.15 -1.70 0.23
N LEU A 20 11.85 -1.49 0.51
CA LEU A 20 11.11 -0.30 0.08
C LEU A 20 11.71 0.96 0.69
N VAL A 21 11.87 1.01 2.02
CA VAL A 21 12.41 2.19 2.71
C VAL A 21 13.81 2.53 2.23
N ALA A 22 14.67 1.54 2.04
CA ALA A 22 16.01 1.73 1.49
C ALA A 22 15.96 2.32 0.07
N LYS A 23 15.10 1.75 -0.80
CA LYS A 23 14.94 2.21 -2.19
C LYS A 23 14.39 3.63 -2.27
N LEU A 24 13.38 3.97 -1.46
CA LEU A 24 12.83 5.32 -1.42
C LEU A 24 13.87 6.35 -0.97
N LYS A 25 14.67 6.02 0.06
CA LYS A 25 15.79 6.89 0.50
C LYS A 25 16.82 7.09 -0.60
N GLU A 26 17.26 6.00 -1.24
CA GLU A 26 18.21 6.05 -2.36
C GLU A 26 17.74 6.98 -3.48
N ARG A 27 16.42 6.98 -3.75
CA ARG A 27 15.81 7.72 -4.86
C ARG A 27 15.32 9.11 -4.47
N GLY A 28 15.35 9.48 -3.19
CA GLY A 28 14.78 10.73 -2.69
C GLY A 28 13.26 10.82 -2.90
N LEU A 29 12.56 9.68 -2.84
CA LEU A 29 11.11 9.59 -3.06
C LEU A 29 10.38 9.42 -1.73
N THR A 30 9.14 9.92 -1.70
CA THR A 30 8.20 9.76 -0.58
C THR A 30 7.02 8.89 -0.98
N CYS A 31 6.42 8.19 -0.01
CA CYS A 31 5.22 7.41 -0.25
C CYS A 31 4.15 7.61 0.83
N VAL A 32 2.91 7.27 0.46
CA VAL A 32 1.72 7.29 1.33
C VAL A 32 0.82 6.09 1.06
N THR A 33 -0.09 5.80 1.97
CA THR A 33 -1.06 4.70 1.83
C THR A 33 -2.50 5.19 1.93
N ALA A 34 -3.42 4.49 1.23
CA ALA A 34 -4.88 4.59 1.40
C ALA A 34 -5.44 3.19 1.63
N GLU A 35 -5.77 2.87 2.87
CA GLU A 35 -6.07 1.51 3.27
C GLU A 35 -7.53 1.32 3.68
N SER A 36 -8.17 0.28 3.15
CA SER A 36 -9.48 -0.16 3.58
C SER A 36 -9.37 -1.51 4.32
N CYS A 37 -9.42 -2.63 3.63
CA CYS A 37 -9.45 -3.97 4.25
C CYS A 37 -8.21 -4.32 5.11
N THR A 38 -7.08 -3.69 4.88
CA THR A 38 -5.84 -3.88 5.65
C THR A 38 -5.79 -3.06 6.94
N GLY A 39 -6.57 -1.95 7.03
CA GLY A 39 -6.76 -1.19 8.26
C GLY A 39 -5.47 -0.58 8.83
N GLY A 40 -4.56 -0.10 7.99
CA GLY A 40 -3.27 0.47 8.40
C GLY A 40 -2.10 -0.51 8.38
N GLY A 41 -2.32 -1.74 7.90
CA GLY A 41 -1.29 -2.79 7.89
C GLY A 41 -0.06 -2.45 7.03
N VAL A 42 -0.25 -1.76 5.90
CA VAL A 42 0.87 -1.32 5.04
C VAL A 42 1.67 -0.22 5.74
N GLY A 43 0.98 0.79 6.27
CA GLY A 43 1.60 1.86 7.04
C GLY A 43 2.35 1.33 8.25
N SER A 44 1.75 0.39 8.99
CA SER A 44 2.38 -0.30 10.13
C SER A 44 3.67 -1.03 9.72
N ALA A 45 3.64 -1.76 8.60
CA ALA A 45 4.82 -2.48 8.11
C ALA A 45 5.95 -1.52 7.69
N ILE A 46 5.63 -0.39 7.08
CA ILE A 46 6.62 0.63 6.70
C ILE A 46 7.21 1.29 7.95
N THR A 47 6.37 1.69 8.90
CA THR A 47 6.80 2.38 10.13
C THR A 47 7.57 1.49 11.10
N ALA A 48 7.46 0.17 10.99
CA ALA A 48 8.31 -0.77 11.72
C ALA A 48 9.79 -0.69 11.31
N VAL A 49 10.10 -0.09 10.16
CA VAL A 49 11.49 0.05 9.68
C VAL A 49 12.11 1.33 10.22
N PRO A 50 13.26 1.25 10.93
CA PRO A 50 13.96 2.43 11.44
C PRO A 50 14.29 3.44 10.35
N GLY A 51 13.98 4.71 10.59
CA GLY A 51 14.21 5.80 9.64
C GLY A 51 13.22 5.85 8.46
N SER A 52 12.08 5.17 8.57
CA SER A 52 10.96 5.28 7.61
C SER A 52 10.35 6.69 7.55
N SER A 53 10.46 7.48 8.62
CA SER A 53 9.97 8.88 8.67
C SER A 53 10.58 9.80 7.60
N ALA A 54 11.73 9.45 7.05
CA ALA A 54 12.33 10.19 5.95
C ALA A 54 11.62 10.00 4.60
N VAL A 55 10.79 8.97 4.46
CA VAL A 55 10.19 8.57 3.17
C VAL A 55 8.69 8.27 3.24
N PHE A 56 8.15 7.95 4.41
CA PHE A 56 6.73 7.69 4.60
C PHE A 56 6.06 8.89 5.26
N LEU A 57 5.19 9.57 4.53
CA LEU A 57 4.53 10.79 5.00
C LEU A 57 3.26 10.49 5.83
N GLY A 58 2.72 9.29 5.70
CA GLY A 58 1.51 8.89 6.41
C GLY A 58 0.56 8.07 5.55
N GLY A 59 -0.66 7.88 6.05
CA GLY A 59 -1.70 7.14 5.34
C GLY A 59 -3.10 7.46 5.84
N VAL A 60 -4.10 7.18 5.00
CA VAL A 60 -5.51 7.30 5.33
C VAL A 60 -6.11 5.91 5.48
N ILE A 61 -6.64 5.59 6.66
CA ILE A 61 -7.45 4.40 6.87
C ILE A 61 -8.89 4.74 6.49
N SER A 62 -9.27 4.43 5.26
CA SER A 62 -10.57 4.73 4.66
C SER A 62 -11.49 3.50 4.71
N TYR A 63 -11.82 3.03 5.93
CA TYR A 63 -12.61 1.81 6.09
C TYR A 63 -14.06 2.01 5.67
N ALA A 64 -14.70 3.09 6.11
CA ALA A 64 -16.04 3.48 5.70
C ALA A 64 -16.05 4.19 4.33
N ASN A 65 -17.17 4.13 3.61
CA ASN A 65 -17.31 4.78 2.30
C ASN A 65 -17.27 6.31 2.40
N GLU A 66 -17.81 6.86 3.50
CA GLU A 66 -17.76 8.28 3.79
C GLU A 66 -16.32 8.80 3.86
N VAL A 67 -15.40 8.04 4.48
CA VAL A 67 -13.99 8.42 4.53
C VAL A 67 -13.33 8.35 3.15
N LYS A 68 -13.70 7.37 2.31
CA LYS A 68 -13.24 7.33 0.92
C LYS A 68 -13.69 8.57 0.16
N ARG A 69 -14.96 8.99 0.32
CA ARG A 69 -15.53 10.16 -0.33
C ARG A 69 -14.94 11.45 0.22
N ASP A 70 -15.05 11.67 1.52
CA ASP A 70 -14.84 12.99 2.14
C ASP A 70 -13.36 13.32 2.34
N VAL A 71 -12.50 12.30 2.50
CA VAL A 71 -11.07 12.48 2.74
C VAL A 71 -10.25 12.22 1.48
N LEU A 72 -10.56 11.16 0.75
CA LEU A 72 -9.80 10.77 -0.45
C LEU A 72 -10.40 11.27 -1.76
N GLY A 73 -11.58 11.90 -1.71
CA GLY A 73 -12.25 12.45 -2.88
C GLY A 73 -12.75 11.40 -3.87
N VAL A 74 -13.09 10.18 -3.40
CA VAL A 74 -13.73 9.18 -4.24
C VAL A 74 -15.15 9.66 -4.56
N PRO A 75 -15.54 9.87 -5.84
CA PRO A 75 -16.87 10.30 -6.17
C PRO A 75 -17.95 9.34 -5.66
N GLN A 76 -19.06 9.89 -5.14
CA GLN A 76 -20.19 9.07 -4.69
C GLN A 76 -20.72 8.16 -5.81
N GLU A 77 -20.78 8.65 -7.04
CA GLU A 77 -21.18 7.89 -8.21
C GLU A 77 -20.36 6.61 -8.41
N ILE A 78 -19.05 6.63 -8.15
CA ILE A 78 -18.20 5.44 -8.22
C ILE A 78 -18.61 4.43 -7.14
N LEU A 79 -18.86 4.91 -5.93
CA LEU A 79 -19.29 4.05 -4.83
C LEU A 79 -20.66 3.42 -5.08
N ASP A 80 -21.57 4.14 -5.75
CA ASP A 80 -22.93 3.68 -6.04
C ASP A 80 -22.96 2.72 -7.23
N THR A 81 -22.16 2.97 -8.29
CA THR A 81 -22.20 2.20 -9.52
C THR A 81 -21.23 1.01 -9.53
N HIS A 82 -20.01 1.19 -9.04
CA HIS A 82 -18.96 0.17 -9.05
C HIS A 82 -18.74 -0.46 -7.67
N GLY A 83 -19.18 0.23 -6.62
CA GLY A 83 -18.97 -0.16 -5.24
C GLY A 83 -17.55 0.13 -4.75
N ALA A 84 -17.38 0.01 -3.43
CA ALA A 84 -16.08 0.27 -2.79
C ALA A 84 -14.97 -0.70 -3.22
N VAL A 85 -15.31 -1.94 -3.60
CA VAL A 85 -14.35 -2.95 -4.07
C VAL A 85 -14.36 -2.96 -5.59
N SER A 86 -13.64 -2.02 -6.20
CA SER A 86 -13.54 -1.84 -7.64
C SER A 86 -12.23 -1.18 -8.05
N SER A 87 -11.89 -1.28 -9.32
CA SER A 87 -10.76 -0.62 -9.96
C SER A 87 -10.85 0.90 -9.80
N GLU A 88 -12.02 1.45 -10.10
CA GLU A 88 -12.33 2.87 -10.08
C GLU A 88 -12.18 3.46 -8.67
N CYS A 89 -12.66 2.72 -7.66
CA CYS A 89 -12.48 3.12 -6.28
C CYS A 89 -11.00 3.10 -5.85
N ALA A 90 -10.27 2.03 -6.18
CA ALA A 90 -8.85 1.92 -5.87
C ALA A 90 -8.03 3.03 -6.55
N GLU A 91 -8.33 3.35 -7.82
CA GLU A 91 -7.72 4.44 -8.56
C GLU A 91 -7.89 5.77 -7.84
N ARG A 92 -9.14 6.12 -7.49
CA ARG A 92 -9.45 7.38 -6.81
C ARG A 92 -8.84 7.47 -5.42
N MET A 93 -8.85 6.37 -4.67
CA MET A 93 -8.19 6.31 -3.37
C MET A 93 -6.68 6.59 -3.46
N ALA A 94 -5.98 5.99 -4.42
CA ALA A 94 -4.55 6.21 -4.62
C ALA A 94 -4.24 7.66 -5.05
N ALA A 95 -4.97 8.17 -6.05
CA ALA A 95 -4.84 9.55 -6.52
C ALA A 95 -5.14 10.54 -5.39
N GLY A 96 -6.22 10.31 -4.65
CA GLY A 96 -6.63 11.16 -3.53
C GLY A 96 -5.58 11.23 -2.42
N ALA A 97 -5.05 10.09 -2.00
CA ALA A 97 -4.01 10.05 -0.97
C ALA A 97 -2.72 10.74 -1.43
N ARG A 98 -2.29 10.47 -2.67
CA ARG A 98 -1.11 11.11 -3.25
C ARG A 98 -1.24 12.63 -3.27
N ASN A 99 -2.38 13.14 -3.71
CA ASN A 99 -2.65 14.58 -3.80
C ASN A 99 -2.78 15.24 -2.42
N LEU A 100 -3.49 14.57 -1.49
CA LEU A 100 -3.72 15.07 -0.14
C LEU A 100 -2.41 15.26 0.63
N LEU A 101 -1.53 14.28 0.56
CA LEU A 101 -0.27 14.27 1.32
C LEU A 101 0.94 14.70 0.48
N LYS A 102 0.73 15.09 -0.80
CA LYS A 102 1.76 15.59 -1.72
C LYS A 102 2.97 14.65 -1.83
N ALA A 103 2.71 13.35 -1.86
CA ALA A 103 3.73 12.32 -1.98
C ALA A 103 4.12 12.06 -3.44
N ASP A 104 5.27 11.44 -3.66
CA ASP A 104 5.70 11.01 -4.98
C ASP A 104 4.95 9.75 -5.43
N LEU A 105 4.72 8.81 -4.49
CA LEU A 105 4.01 7.56 -4.71
C LEU A 105 2.87 7.38 -3.71
N ALA A 106 1.78 6.77 -4.16
CA ALA A 106 0.73 6.31 -3.25
C ALA A 106 0.26 4.91 -3.64
N VAL A 107 -0.01 4.07 -2.65
CA VAL A 107 -0.69 2.79 -2.86
C VAL A 107 -2.03 2.80 -2.15
N SER A 108 -3.07 2.31 -2.82
CA SER A 108 -4.38 2.08 -2.22
C SER A 108 -4.74 0.60 -2.24
N LEU A 109 -5.56 0.19 -1.25
CA LEU A 109 -6.09 -1.16 -1.14
C LEU A 109 -7.56 -1.11 -0.72
N THR A 110 -8.42 -1.76 -1.52
CA THR A 110 -9.83 -1.98 -1.18
C THR A 110 -10.22 -3.40 -1.55
N GLY A 111 -10.90 -4.13 -0.66
CA GLY A 111 -11.16 -5.55 -0.90
C GLY A 111 -12.01 -6.22 0.16
N ILE A 112 -12.25 -7.50 -0.05
CA ILE A 112 -13.07 -8.38 0.79
C ILE A 112 -12.15 -9.40 1.46
N ALA A 113 -11.79 -9.14 2.72
CA ALA A 113 -10.87 -10.01 3.46
C ALA A 113 -11.57 -11.26 4.05
N GLY A 114 -12.90 -11.29 4.04
CA GLY A 114 -13.67 -12.39 4.61
C GLY A 114 -13.84 -12.31 6.14
N PRO A 115 -14.51 -13.33 6.76
CA PRO A 115 -15.06 -14.52 6.10
C PRO A 115 -16.29 -14.23 5.23
N ASP A 116 -17.04 -13.16 5.53
CA ASP A 116 -18.28 -12.78 4.85
C ASP A 116 -18.05 -11.65 3.83
N GLY A 117 -19.11 -11.26 3.11
CA GLY A 117 -19.14 -10.11 2.20
C GLY A 117 -18.73 -10.44 0.77
N GLY A 118 -18.45 -11.70 0.44
CA GLY A 118 -18.18 -12.15 -0.92
C GLY A 118 -19.44 -12.43 -1.73
N SER A 119 -19.32 -12.32 -3.06
CA SER A 119 -20.29 -12.77 -4.06
C SER A 119 -19.57 -13.58 -5.15
N ALA A 120 -20.34 -14.15 -6.10
CA ALA A 120 -19.73 -14.84 -7.24
C ALA A 120 -18.85 -13.91 -8.11
N GLU A 121 -19.23 -12.64 -8.21
CA GLU A 121 -18.50 -11.63 -8.99
C GLU A 121 -17.34 -10.99 -8.19
N LYS A 122 -17.53 -10.86 -6.88
CA LYS A 122 -16.53 -10.30 -5.95
C LYS A 122 -16.28 -11.29 -4.80
N PRO A 123 -15.48 -12.34 -5.03
CA PRO A 123 -15.27 -13.39 -4.03
C PRO A 123 -14.48 -12.87 -2.82
N VAL A 124 -14.61 -13.59 -1.69
CA VAL A 124 -13.70 -13.40 -0.55
C VAL A 124 -12.26 -13.58 -1.03
N GLY A 125 -11.37 -12.73 -0.54
CA GLY A 125 -9.97 -12.67 -0.97
C GLY A 125 -9.70 -11.70 -2.10
N LEU A 126 -10.74 -11.18 -2.78
CA LEU A 126 -10.57 -10.15 -3.82
C LEU A 126 -10.08 -8.84 -3.19
N VAL A 127 -8.96 -8.35 -3.69
CA VAL A 127 -8.41 -7.03 -3.33
C VAL A 127 -8.01 -6.30 -4.61
N TRP A 128 -8.50 -5.08 -4.75
CA TRP A 128 -8.05 -4.12 -5.73
C TRP A 128 -6.97 -3.22 -5.15
N PHE A 129 -5.96 -2.96 -5.96
CA PHE A 129 -4.84 -2.08 -5.66
C PHE A 129 -4.81 -0.93 -6.65
N GLY A 130 -4.52 0.27 -6.17
CA GLY A 130 -4.17 1.41 -7.00
C GLY A 130 -2.76 1.86 -6.66
N LEU A 131 -1.96 2.13 -7.67
CA LEU A 131 -0.61 2.69 -7.53
C LEU A 131 -0.55 4.02 -8.28
N ALA A 132 -0.51 5.12 -7.55
CA ALA A 132 -0.40 6.46 -8.12
C ALA A 132 1.06 6.92 -8.14
N THR A 133 1.49 7.42 -9.29
CA THR A 133 2.81 8.00 -9.55
C THR A 133 2.65 9.39 -10.19
N LYS A 134 3.74 10.02 -10.57
CA LYS A 134 3.70 11.26 -11.37
C LYS A 134 3.12 11.06 -12.77
N ASP A 135 3.18 9.83 -13.30
CA ASP A 135 2.77 9.50 -14.66
C ASP A 135 1.30 9.03 -14.75
N GLY A 136 0.61 8.93 -13.62
CA GLY A 136 -0.78 8.50 -13.53
C GLY A 136 -1.03 7.42 -12.48
N VAL A 137 -2.17 6.76 -12.59
CA VAL A 137 -2.56 5.68 -11.68
C VAL A 137 -2.71 4.38 -12.45
N HIS A 138 -2.07 3.34 -11.97
CA HIS A 138 -2.28 1.97 -12.42
C HIS A 138 -3.10 1.21 -11.39
N THR A 139 -4.03 0.37 -11.85
CA THR A 139 -4.81 -0.51 -10.98
C THR A 139 -4.62 -1.96 -11.34
N GLU A 140 -4.64 -2.82 -10.35
CA GLU A 140 -4.66 -4.27 -10.53
C GLU A 140 -5.47 -4.96 -9.44
N LYS A 141 -5.88 -6.21 -9.69
CA LYS A 141 -6.58 -7.03 -8.69
C LYS A 141 -5.85 -8.33 -8.43
N LYS A 142 -5.99 -8.80 -7.20
CA LYS A 142 -5.60 -10.17 -6.79
C LYS A 142 -6.75 -10.82 -6.04
N VAL A 143 -6.80 -12.15 -6.13
CA VAL A 143 -7.66 -12.96 -5.27
C VAL A 143 -6.75 -13.82 -4.42
N PHE A 144 -6.68 -13.51 -3.14
CA PHE A 144 -5.85 -14.21 -2.18
C PHE A 144 -6.65 -15.34 -1.52
N SER A 145 -5.98 -16.44 -1.25
CA SER A 145 -6.56 -17.58 -0.52
C SER A 145 -6.26 -17.49 0.97
N GLY A 146 -7.04 -18.23 1.77
CA GLY A 146 -6.88 -18.34 3.21
C GLY A 146 -7.93 -17.56 3.99
N ASP A 147 -7.72 -17.48 5.29
CA ASP A 147 -8.57 -16.73 6.21
C ASP A 147 -8.35 -15.21 6.11
N ARG A 148 -9.14 -14.44 6.85
CA ARG A 148 -9.05 -12.99 6.91
C ARG A 148 -7.64 -12.48 7.25
N ALA A 149 -6.94 -13.14 8.16
CA ALA A 149 -5.59 -12.73 8.55
C ALA A 149 -4.61 -12.95 7.40
N SER A 150 -4.69 -14.10 6.75
CA SER A 150 -3.87 -14.48 5.60
C SER A 150 -4.11 -13.55 4.40
N VAL A 151 -5.37 -13.26 4.06
CA VAL A 151 -5.71 -12.33 2.97
C VAL A 151 -5.11 -10.94 3.23
N ARG A 152 -5.28 -10.41 4.44
CA ARG A 152 -4.73 -9.11 4.81
C ARG A 152 -3.20 -9.07 4.75
N ALA A 153 -2.53 -10.10 5.26
CA ALA A 153 -1.06 -10.18 5.24
C ALA A 153 -0.50 -10.24 3.81
N GLN A 154 -1.14 -11.04 2.94
CA GLN A 154 -0.78 -11.13 1.52
C GLN A 154 -1.01 -9.79 0.80
N ALA A 155 -2.13 -9.12 1.09
CA ALA A 155 -2.42 -7.80 0.51
C ALA A 155 -1.39 -6.74 0.93
N VAL A 156 -0.97 -6.73 2.20
CA VAL A 156 0.11 -5.85 2.68
C VAL A 156 1.41 -6.11 1.94
N THR A 157 1.82 -7.37 1.85
CA THR A 157 3.06 -7.76 1.14
C THR A 157 3.03 -7.35 -0.32
N HIS A 158 1.88 -7.53 -0.98
CA HIS A 158 1.70 -7.16 -2.38
C HIS A 158 1.79 -5.64 -2.59
N ALA A 159 1.15 -4.85 -1.73
CA ALA A 159 1.21 -3.38 -1.79
C ALA A 159 2.63 -2.84 -1.60
N LEU A 160 3.41 -3.41 -0.68
CA LEU A 160 4.81 -3.08 -0.51
C LEU A 160 5.63 -3.40 -1.77
N GLY A 161 5.32 -4.51 -2.43
CA GLY A 161 5.93 -4.89 -3.72
C GLY A 161 5.64 -3.89 -4.83
N LEU A 162 4.40 -3.40 -4.93
CA LEU A 162 4.00 -2.38 -5.91
C LEU A 162 4.78 -1.07 -5.71
N LEU A 163 4.83 -0.57 -4.46
CA LEU A 163 5.60 0.62 -4.13
C LEU A 163 7.09 0.45 -4.43
N LEU A 164 7.67 -0.71 -4.10
CA LEU A 164 9.07 -1.01 -4.36
C LEU A 164 9.38 -1.04 -5.87
N SER A 165 8.51 -1.65 -6.66
CA SER A 165 8.62 -1.68 -8.12
C SER A 165 8.58 -0.26 -8.70
N ALA A 166 7.61 0.56 -8.29
CA ALA A 166 7.49 1.95 -8.72
C ALA A 166 8.71 2.79 -8.32
N ALA A 167 9.20 2.64 -7.08
CA ALA A 167 10.39 3.32 -6.62
C ALA A 167 11.65 2.92 -7.43
N SER A 168 11.69 1.69 -7.93
CA SER A 168 12.82 1.20 -8.74
C SER A 168 12.78 1.71 -10.18
N SER A 169 11.60 1.92 -10.75
CA SER A 169 11.39 2.34 -12.14
C SER A 169 11.42 3.87 -12.32
N SER A 170 11.13 4.65 -11.28
CA SER A 170 11.11 6.11 -11.35
C SER A 170 12.51 6.70 -11.60
N PRO A 171 12.68 7.73 -12.45
CA PRO A 171 13.94 8.45 -12.55
C PRO A 171 14.28 9.11 -11.20
N SER A 172 15.59 9.18 -10.86
CA SER A 172 16.03 9.75 -9.59
C SER A 172 15.57 11.21 -9.46
N SER A 173 14.89 11.56 -8.36
CA SER A 173 14.55 12.94 -8.03
C SER A 173 15.79 13.62 -7.45
N THR A 174 16.37 14.56 -8.17
CA THR A 174 17.58 15.31 -7.74
C THR A 174 17.25 16.47 -6.77
N ALA A 175 15.99 16.63 -6.35
CA ALA A 175 15.57 17.66 -5.42
C ALA A 175 15.54 17.10 -3.98
N VAL A 176 16.53 17.43 -3.20
CA VAL A 176 16.51 17.23 -1.73
C VAL A 176 15.39 18.14 -1.17
N ARG A 177 14.21 17.57 -0.87
CA ARG A 177 13.19 18.27 -0.10
C ARG A 177 13.61 18.23 1.37
N ASP A 178 13.88 19.40 1.94
CA ASP A 178 14.13 19.54 3.39
C ASP A 178 12.81 19.29 4.13
N VAL A 179 12.63 18.09 4.65
CA VAL A 179 11.46 17.69 5.47
C VAL A 179 11.68 18.00 6.98
N ARG A 180 12.67 18.83 7.34
CA ARG A 180 12.93 19.25 8.72
C ARG A 180 12.07 20.46 9.09
N GLY A 181 10.78 20.23 9.38
CA GLY A 181 9.89 21.33 9.79
C GLY A 181 8.66 20.92 10.59
N LEU A 182 8.50 19.67 10.97
CA LEU A 182 7.38 19.18 11.79
C LEU A 182 7.89 18.16 12.84
N ALA A 183 8.42 18.66 13.90
CA ALA A 183 8.59 17.94 15.18
C ALA A 183 8.05 18.81 16.29
#